data_a7a105751cf5816f0b9f0d3622e3d87b
#
_entry.id   a7a105751cf5816f0b9f0d3622e3d87b
#
_cell.length_a   1.000
_cell.length_b   1.000
_cell.length_c   1.000
_cell.angle_alpha   90.00
_cell.angle_beta   90.00
_cell.angle_gamma   90.00
#
_symmetry.space_group_name_H-M   'P 1'
#
loop_
_entity.id
_entity.type
_entity.pdbx_description
1 polymer ?
#
loop_
_entity_poly.entity_id
_entity_poly.type
_entity_poly.pdbx_seq_one_letter_code
_entity_poly.pdbx_strand_id
1 'polypeptide(L)'
;MRGADPRLLLYFGKPSSKLADAIGRVLESYGVSYDVAHGRLSEDQLEGFDLVVVVGEDRDVLAVSHAMRERVVPVLGLSVSGNSTFLMEAGVGEVESVVEKLGAGEYHVAEVSRLSVSLDGSSEGVPCALNEVAVFPSRSATLMEHTLVVDGEVVWRDYSDGVIVATPTGSTAYALSAGGPILLPSSKAFVVVSVNSLDLTRRPLVVSEDSVIEIREVSSRCDCEVVVDGSHRFKVEDRVVIRRAERPALFVRLSRGSDTARRIAKKVMLAKELMDMPPSAKLILKILEYEGPLTQKDIIAKTLLPPRTVRHALSILMSRGLVHKQPLLRDARQDLYYVATELE
;
A
#
# COMPACT_ATOMS: atom_id res chain seq x y z
N MET A 1 -14.61 7.68 21.24
CA MET A 1 -13.71 7.79 22.39
C MET A 1 -14.40 8.62 23.47
N ARG A 2 -15.32 8.04 24.23
CA ARG A 2 -16.04 8.73 25.32
C ARG A 2 -15.77 7.91 26.60
N GLY A 3 -14.91 8.43 27.52
CA GLY A 3 -14.85 7.90 28.88
C GLY A 3 -13.51 7.52 29.50
N ALA A 4 -12.39 7.62 28.80
CA ALA A 4 -11.02 7.62 29.34
C ALA A 4 -10.14 8.41 28.39
N ASP A 5 -9.06 9.02 28.87
CA ASP A 5 -8.09 9.67 27.99
C ASP A 5 -7.55 8.64 27.00
N PRO A 6 -7.77 8.82 25.67
CA PRO A 6 -7.37 7.83 24.68
C PRO A 6 -5.85 7.71 24.64
N ARG A 7 -5.36 6.47 24.66
CA ARG A 7 -3.94 6.19 24.55
C ARG A 7 -3.56 5.95 23.10
N LEU A 8 -2.72 6.82 22.56
CA LEU A 8 -2.29 6.76 21.16
C LEU A 8 -0.92 6.11 21.02
N LEU A 9 -0.72 5.34 19.95
CA LEU A 9 0.59 4.91 19.49
C LEU A 9 0.97 5.68 18.23
N LEU A 10 1.99 6.55 18.29
CA LEU A 10 2.58 7.16 17.12
C LEU A 10 3.60 6.19 16.50
N TYR A 11 3.29 5.68 15.33
CA TYR A 11 4.18 4.77 14.61
C TYR A 11 4.86 5.45 13.43
N PHE A 12 6.18 5.28 13.34
CA PHE A 12 7.01 5.76 12.24
C PHE A 12 7.76 4.59 11.60
N GLY A 13 7.61 4.39 10.31
CA GLY A 13 8.36 3.37 9.57
C GLY A 13 9.88 3.61 9.62
N LYS A 14 10.28 4.89 9.62
CA LYS A 14 11.68 5.31 9.83
C LYS A 14 11.75 6.30 10.99
N PRO A 15 12.75 6.21 11.87
CA PRO A 15 12.92 7.13 12.98
C PRO A 15 13.00 8.59 12.50
N SER A 16 12.20 9.46 13.11
CA SER A 16 12.20 10.90 12.86
C SER A 16 11.89 11.65 14.14
N SER A 17 12.94 11.96 14.95
CA SER A 17 12.77 12.66 16.23
C SER A 17 12.10 14.02 16.04
N LYS A 18 12.51 14.80 15.04
CA LYS A 18 11.94 16.13 14.78
C LYS A 18 10.42 16.09 14.51
N LEU A 19 9.98 15.11 13.76
CA LEU A 19 8.57 14.96 13.41
C LEU A 19 7.77 14.41 14.60
N ALA A 20 8.35 13.45 15.34
CA ALA A 20 7.75 12.93 16.55
C ALA A 20 7.58 14.04 17.60
N ASP A 21 8.61 14.87 17.82
CA ASP A 21 8.56 16.02 18.74
C ASP A 21 7.54 17.08 18.30
N ALA A 22 7.39 17.32 17.00
CA ALA A 22 6.43 18.27 16.47
C ALA A 22 4.99 17.81 16.69
N ILE A 23 4.68 16.55 16.33
CA ILE A 23 3.36 15.95 16.53
C ILE A 23 3.07 15.82 18.03
N GLY A 24 4.06 15.38 18.81
CA GLY A 24 3.93 15.21 20.26
C GLY A 24 3.52 16.50 20.96
N ARG A 25 4.15 17.64 20.65
CA ARG A 25 3.76 18.95 21.19
C ARG A 25 2.31 19.32 20.89
N VAL A 26 1.82 18.99 19.72
CA VAL A 26 0.40 19.20 19.38
C VAL A 26 -0.48 18.32 20.27
N LEU A 27 -0.21 17.01 20.35
CA LEU A 27 -0.99 16.09 21.19
C LEU A 27 -0.98 16.51 22.68
N GLU A 28 0.17 16.89 23.21
CA GLU A 28 0.33 17.39 24.60
C GLU A 28 -0.50 18.65 24.85
N SER A 29 -0.57 19.58 23.88
CA SER A 29 -1.38 20.79 23.99
C SER A 29 -2.89 20.51 24.09
N TYR A 30 -3.34 19.36 23.61
CA TYR A 30 -4.71 18.86 23.72
C TYR A 30 -4.90 17.84 24.86
N GLY A 31 -3.86 17.60 25.68
CA GLY A 31 -3.92 16.65 26.80
C GLY A 31 -4.00 15.19 26.38
N VAL A 32 -3.55 14.83 25.18
CA VAL A 32 -3.62 13.46 24.64
C VAL A 32 -2.34 12.71 25.01
N SER A 33 -2.50 11.55 25.67
CA SER A 33 -1.39 10.64 26.00
C SER A 33 -0.96 9.84 24.78
N TYR A 34 0.35 9.71 24.55
CA TYR A 34 0.89 8.94 23.44
C TYR A 34 2.20 8.25 23.78
N ASP A 35 2.47 7.14 23.10
CA ASP A 35 3.77 6.49 23.04
C ASP A 35 4.29 6.50 21.59
N VAL A 36 5.60 6.30 21.40
CA VAL A 36 6.24 6.32 20.07
C VAL A 36 6.88 4.99 19.77
N ALA A 37 6.61 4.45 18.58
CA ALA A 37 7.24 3.23 18.07
C ALA A 37 7.85 3.46 16.68
N HIS A 38 8.92 2.71 16.37
CA HIS A 38 9.66 2.80 15.12
C HIS A 38 9.99 1.41 14.55
N GLY A 39 10.04 1.32 13.24
CA GLY A 39 10.54 0.13 12.54
C GLY A 39 9.60 -1.06 12.63
N ARG A 40 10.13 -2.27 12.90
CA ARG A 40 9.30 -3.47 12.94
C ARG A 40 8.42 -3.49 14.18
N LEU A 41 7.12 -3.58 13.98
CA LEU A 41 6.12 -3.63 15.04
C LEU A 41 5.71 -5.09 15.30
N SER A 42 5.51 -5.43 16.57
CA SER A 42 4.92 -6.71 17.00
C SER A 42 3.49 -6.49 17.53
N GLU A 43 2.69 -7.54 17.57
CA GLU A 43 1.33 -7.46 18.07
C GLU A 43 1.25 -7.02 19.54
N ASP A 44 2.21 -7.47 20.37
CA ASP A 44 2.26 -7.11 21.80
C ASP A 44 2.47 -5.61 22.01
N GLN A 45 3.16 -4.94 21.09
CA GLN A 45 3.36 -3.50 21.13
C GLN A 45 2.09 -2.69 20.82
N LEU A 46 1.03 -3.33 20.38
CA LEU A 46 -0.28 -2.72 20.13
C LEU A 46 -1.20 -2.80 21.36
N GLU A 47 -0.75 -3.46 22.43
CA GLU A 47 -1.56 -3.68 23.62
C GLU A 47 -1.79 -2.39 24.42
N GLY A 48 -3.05 -2.14 24.75
CA GLY A 48 -3.45 -1.00 25.58
C GLY A 48 -3.54 0.33 24.83
N PHE A 49 -3.44 0.32 23.50
CA PHE A 49 -3.69 1.51 22.68
C PHE A 49 -5.09 1.50 22.06
N ASP A 50 -5.71 2.67 22.02
CA ASP A 50 -7.04 2.87 21.43
C ASP A 50 -6.97 3.26 19.95
N LEU A 51 -5.82 3.79 19.51
CA LEU A 51 -5.58 4.25 18.14
C LEU A 51 -4.09 4.18 17.81
N VAL A 52 -3.75 3.68 16.63
CA VAL A 52 -2.43 3.79 16.04
C VAL A 52 -2.43 4.90 15.00
N VAL A 53 -1.64 5.93 15.22
CA VAL A 53 -1.40 7.00 14.26
C VAL A 53 -0.14 6.67 13.47
N VAL A 54 -0.29 6.28 12.22
CA VAL A 54 0.82 5.96 11.32
C VAL A 54 1.30 7.23 10.65
N VAL A 55 2.53 7.63 10.93
CA VAL A 55 3.18 8.80 10.33
C VAL A 55 4.18 8.32 9.28
N GLY A 56 3.81 8.45 8.01
CA GLY A 56 4.61 7.88 6.92
C GLY A 56 3.87 7.83 5.59
N GLU A 57 3.94 6.69 4.92
CA GLU A 57 3.30 6.42 3.64
C GLU A 57 2.51 5.10 3.68
N ASP A 58 1.78 4.77 2.61
CA ASP A 58 0.92 3.56 2.53
C ASP A 58 1.63 2.28 3.01
N ARG A 59 2.93 2.10 2.69
CA ARG A 59 3.72 0.94 3.13
C ARG A 59 3.84 0.84 4.66
N ASP A 60 3.84 1.99 5.36
CA ASP A 60 3.96 2.01 6.82
C ASP A 60 2.63 1.59 7.46
N VAL A 61 1.50 1.92 6.82
CA VAL A 61 0.18 1.38 7.18
C VAL A 61 0.11 -0.13 6.96
N LEU A 62 0.66 -0.63 5.84
CA LEU A 62 0.75 -2.09 5.61
C LEU A 62 1.57 -2.79 6.70
N ALA A 63 2.71 -2.21 7.11
CA ALA A 63 3.53 -2.77 8.17
C ALA A 63 2.78 -2.88 9.51
N VAL A 64 1.98 -1.87 9.86
CA VAL A 64 1.10 -1.90 11.05
C VAL A 64 -0.01 -2.95 10.88
N SER A 65 -0.64 -3.03 9.70
CA SER A 65 -1.66 -4.04 9.41
C SER A 65 -1.12 -5.48 9.53
N HIS A 66 0.12 -5.72 9.10
CA HIS A 66 0.77 -7.04 9.21
C HIS A 66 1.11 -7.43 10.65
N ALA A 67 1.33 -6.46 11.53
CA ALA A 67 1.51 -6.72 12.96
C ALA A 67 0.21 -7.11 13.67
N MET A 68 -0.95 -6.70 13.13
CA MET A 68 -2.27 -6.99 13.67
C MET A 68 -2.73 -8.39 13.25
N ARG A 69 -2.68 -9.37 14.15
CA ARG A 69 -3.19 -10.73 13.93
C ARG A 69 -4.55 -10.89 14.58
N GLU A 70 -4.55 -11.20 15.87
CA GLU A 70 -5.75 -11.35 16.70
C GLU A 70 -6.25 -10.02 17.26
N ARG A 71 -5.34 -9.07 17.47
CA ARG A 71 -5.66 -7.73 17.95
C ARG A 71 -5.85 -6.79 16.78
N VAL A 72 -6.95 -6.06 16.82
CA VAL A 72 -7.25 -5.03 15.84
C VAL A 72 -7.41 -3.71 16.56
N VAL A 73 -6.53 -2.76 16.25
CA VAL A 73 -6.59 -1.38 16.75
C VAL A 73 -6.91 -0.47 15.58
N PRO A 74 -7.80 0.53 15.73
CA PRO A 74 -8.04 1.51 14.69
C PRO A 74 -6.76 2.21 14.24
N VAL A 75 -6.62 2.46 12.94
CA VAL A 75 -5.46 3.11 12.32
C VAL A 75 -5.88 4.43 11.70
N LEU A 76 -5.10 5.47 11.94
CA LEU A 76 -5.16 6.76 11.25
C LEU A 76 -3.83 7.01 10.54
N GLY A 77 -3.84 7.18 9.23
CA GLY A 77 -2.64 7.49 8.45
C GLY A 77 -2.43 9.00 8.31
N LEU A 78 -1.22 9.48 8.62
CA LEU A 78 -0.75 10.84 8.39
C LEU A 78 0.41 10.82 7.39
N SER A 79 0.18 11.33 6.19
CA SER A 79 1.18 11.36 5.12
C SER A 79 2.26 12.41 5.38
N VAL A 80 3.52 11.99 5.28
CA VAL A 80 4.68 12.89 5.36
C VAL A 80 4.85 13.68 4.06
N SER A 81 4.48 13.10 2.93
CA SER A 81 4.54 13.77 1.62
C SER A 81 3.43 14.82 1.42
N GLY A 82 2.48 14.93 2.36
CA GLY A 82 1.32 15.82 2.26
C GLY A 82 0.22 15.32 1.32
N ASN A 83 0.45 14.23 0.60
CA ASN A 83 -0.55 13.63 -0.27
C ASN A 83 -1.48 12.70 0.50
N SER A 84 -2.78 12.97 0.54
CA SER A 84 -3.73 11.97 0.96
C SER A 84 -3.73 10.84 -0.08
N THR A 85 -3.15 9.71 0.30
CA THR A 85 -3.16 8.48 -0.47
C THR A 85 -4.41 7.65 -0.13
N PHE A 86 -4.49 6.41 -0.59
CA PHE A 86 -5.66 5.59 -0.30
C PHE A 86 -5.76 5.18 1.17
N LEU A 87 -4.61 5.00 1.86
CA LEU A 87 -4.54 4.58 3.25
C LEU A 87 -4.30 5.76 4.21
N MET A 88 -3.76 6.89 3.70
CA MET A 88 -3.54 8.10 4.48
C MET A 88 -4.76 9.01 4.50
N GLU A 89 -5.10 9.56 5.66
CA GLU A 89 -6.30 10.37 5.86
C GLU A 89 -6.02 11.87 5.75
N ALA A 90 -4.85 12.31 6.22
CA ALA A 90 -4.44 13.71 6.22
C ALA A 90 -2.92 13.83 6.03
N GLY A 91 -2.43 15.03 5.77
CA GLY A 91 -1.01 15.35 5.82
C GLY A 91 -0.56 15.64 7.25
N VAL A 92 0.74 15.45 7.53
CA VAL A 92 1.32 15.81 8.86
C VAL A 92 1.15 17.28 9.22
N GLY A 93 1.00 18.18 8.24
CA GLY A 93 0.72 19.59 8.48
C GLY A 93 -0.70 19.89 9.01
N GLU A 94 -1.60 18.90 8.95
CA GLU A 94 -3.01 19.02 9.37
C GLU A 94 -3.28 18.40 10.74
N VAL A 95 -2.23 18.03 11.50
CA VAL A 95 -2.34 17.32 12.79
C VAL A 95 -3.27 18.01 13.77
N GLU A 96 -3.20 19.34 13.91
CA GLU A 96 -4.08 20.11 14.81
C GLU A 96 -5.56 19.90 14.46
N SER A 97 -5.92 20.06 13.19
CA SER A 97 -7.28 19.83 12.69
C SER A 97 -7.74 18.38 12.89
N VAL A 98 -6.81 17.41 12.73
CA VAL A 98 -7.08 16.00 12.98
C VAL A 98 -7.42 15.75 14.45
N VAL A 99 -6.62 16.30 15.36
CA VAL A 99 -6.84 16.16 16.83
C VAL A 99 -8.16 16.81 17.25
N GLU A 100 -8.48 17.99 16.72
CA GLU A 100 -9.75 18.67 16.97
C GLU A 100 -10.95 17.83 16.54
N LYS A 101 -10.92 17.27 15.31
CA LYS A 101 -11.99 16.40 14.81
C LYS A 101 -12.13 15.12 15.64
N LEU A 102 -11.00 14.50 16.03
CA LEU A 102 -11.02 13.32 16.90
C LEU A 102 -11.65 13.66 18.26
N GLY A 103 -11.28 14.78 18.86
CA GLY A 103 -11.84 15.28 20.13
C GLY A 103 -13.33 15.60 20.02
N ALA A 104 -13.76 16.20 18.93
CA ALA A 104 -15.17 16.50 18.64
C ALA A 104 -16.01 15.27 18.28
N GLY A 105 -15.37 14.09 18.04
CA GLY A 105 -16.06 12.89 17.57
C GLY A 105 -16.50 12.98 16.09
N GLU A 106 -15.87 13.88 15.33
CA GLU A 106 -16.15 14.09 13.90
C GLU A 106 -15.35 13.10 13.04
N TYR A 107 -15.49 11.82 13.32
CA TYR A 107 -14.89 10.74 12.57
C TYR A 107 -15.80 9.51 12.58
N HIS A 108 -15.46 8.55 11.73
CA HIS A 108 -16.04 7.21 11.79
C HIS A 108 -14.94 6.17 11.61
N VAL A 109 -15.17 4.96 12.11
CA VAL A 109 -14.28 3.83 11.91
C VAL A 109 -14.84 2.97 10.77
N ALA A 110 -14.06 2.88 9.70
CA ALA A 110 -14.40 2.04 8.55
C ALA A 110 -13.74 0.66 8.70
N GLU A 111 -14.53 -0.39 8.54
CA GLU A 111 -14.04 -1.75 8.47
C GLU A 111 -13.59 -2.08 7.04
N VAL A 112 -12.41 -2.65 6.91
CA VAL A 112 -11.80 -3.01 5.64
C VAL A 112 -11.42 -4.48 5.66
N SER A 113 -11.92 -5.25 4.68
CA SER A 113 -11.61 -6.67 4.56
C SER A 113 -10.13 -6.91 4.34
N ARG A 114 -9.60 -7.97 4.98
CA ARG A 114 -8.25 -8.49 4.76
C ARG A 114 -8.33 -9.91 4.23
N LEU A 115 -7.26 -10.39 3.58
CA LEU A 115 -7.13 -11.78 3.15
C LEU A 115 -6.28 -12.56 4.16
N SER A 116 -6.76 -13.71 4.59
CA SER A 116 -5.97 -14.73 5.27
C SER A 116 -5.44 -15.74 4.25
N VAL A 117 -4.24 -16.25 4.49
CA VAL A 117 -3.54 -17.14 3.56
C VAL A 117 -3.06 -18.39 4.31
N SER A 118 -3.30 -19.55 3.71
CA SER A 118 -2.71 -20.82 4.12
C SER A 118 -1.92 -21.42 2.95
N LEU A 119 -0.70 -21.84 3.21
CA LEU A 119 0.25 -22.40 2.26
C LEU A 119 0.45 -23.86 2.58
N ASP A 120 0.16 -24.75 1.65
CA ASP A 120 0.33 -26.21 1.79
C ASP A 120 -0.28 -26.76 3.11
N GLY A 121 -1.37 -26.13 3.56
CA GLY A 121 -2.12 -26.51 4.79
C GLY A 121 -1.69 -25.76 6.06
N SER A 122 -0.70 -24.88 6.04
CA SER A 122 -0.27 -24.06 7.17
C SER A 122 -0.44 -22.56 6.91
N SER A 123 -0.86 -21.82 7.92
CA SER A 123 -0.89 -20.34 7.92
C SER A 123 0.12 -19.75 8.92
N GLU A 124 0.98 -20.57 9.50
CA GLU A 124 1.92 -20.14 10.52
C GLU A 124 2.90 -19.09 9.98
N GLY A 125 3.02 -17.98 10.68
CA GLY A 125 3.91 -16.87 10.32
C GLY A 125 3.46 -16.01 9.13
N VAL A 126 2.38 -16.37 8.42
CA VAL A 126 1.86 -15.61 7.29
C VAL A 126 0.96 -14.48 7.79
N PRO A 127 1.26 -13.20 7.50
CA PRO A 127 0.38 -12.09 7.88
C PRO A 127 -0.87 -12.04 6.99
N CYS A 128 -1.95 -11.44 7.49
CA CYS A 128 -3.09 -11.11 6.65
C CYS A 128 -2.75 -9.99 5.67
N ALA A 129 -3.16 -10.14 4.42
CA ALA A 129 -3.00 -9.09 3.41
C ALA A 129 -4.10 -8.04 3.52
N LEU A 130 -3.70 -6.77 3.44
CA LEU A 130 -4.63 -5.65 3.30
C LEU A 130 -4.95 -5.36 1.84
N ASN A 131 -3.95 -5.45 0.97
CA ASN A 131 -4.10 -5.23 -0.47
C ASN A 131 -4.32 -6.54 -1.22
N GLU A 132 -3.28 -7.34 -1.37
CA GLU A 132 -3.31 -8.53 -2.22
C GLU A 132 -2.39 -9.65 -1.75
N VAL A 133 -2.75 -10.84 -2.19
CA VAL A 133 -1.93 -12.05 -2.18
C VAL A 133 -1.59 -12.39 -3.62
N ALA A 134 -0.32 -12.44 -3.95
CA ALA A 134 0.15 -12.75 -5.29
C ALA A 134 0.97 -14.05 -5.29
N VAL A 135 0.77 -14.90 -6.28
CA VAL A 135 1.52 -16.14 -6.47
C VAL A 135 2.31 -16.03 -7.76
N PHE A 136 3.63 -16.17 -7.68
CA PHE A 136 4.53 -16.01 -8.82
C PHE A 136 5.70 -17.02 -8.76
N PRO A 137 6.30 -17.37 -9.92
CA PRO A 137 7.62 -17.98 -9.94
C PRO A 137 8.65 -17.07 -9.27
N SER A 138 9.60 -17.64 -8.56
CA SER A 138 10.69 -16.89 -7.89
C SER A 138 11.64 -16.19 -8.87
N ARG A 139 11.55 -16.52 -10.17
CA ARG A 139 12.32 -15.91 -11.26
C ARG A 139 11.38 -15.28 -12.27
N SER A 140 11.67 -14.04 -12.66
CA SER A 140 10.96 -13.34 -13.73
C SER A 140 11.10 -14.07 -15.08
N ALA A 141 10.17 -13.81 -16.00
CA ALA A 141 10.11 -14.41 -17.32
C ALA A 141 10.01 -15.96 -17.31
N THR A 142 9.35 -16.49 -16.31
CA THR A 142 9.08 -17.92 -16.14
C THR A 142 7.58 -18.12 -15.99
N LEU A 143 7.00 -19.04 -16.78
CA LEU A 143 5.58 -19.36 -16.69
C LEU A 143 5.29 -20.22 -15.46
N MET A 144 4.14 -19.97 -14.86
CA MET A 144 3.53 -20.77 -13.81
C MET A 144 2.27 -21.43 -14.34
N GLU A 145 2.15 -22.71 -14.09
CA GLU A 145 0.91 -23.46 -14.28
C GLU A 145 0.19 -23.51 -12.93
N HIS A 146 -1.13 -23.32 -12.95
CA HIS A 146 -1.96 -23.43 -11.76
C HIS A 146 -3.42 -23.70 -12.10
N THR A 147 -4.15 -24.26 -11.14
CA THR A 147 -5.60 -24.47 -11.21
C THR A 147 -6.28 -23.53 -10.21
N LEU A 148 -7.14 -22.64 -10.70
CA LEU A 148 -8.01 -21.81 -9.85
C LEU A 148 -9.25 -22.58 -9.46
N VAL A 149 -9.51 -22.65 -8.16
CA VAL A 149 -10.70 -23.25 -7.56
C VAL A 149 -11.39 -22.20 -6.71
N VAL A 150 -12.70 -22.05 -6.83
CA VAL A 150 -13.53 -21.17 -6.01
C VAL A 150 -14.66 -22.00 -5.40
N ASP A 151 -14.79 -21.95 -4.09
CA ASP A 151 -15.82 -22.69 -3.32
C ASP A 151 -15.86 -24.19 -3.61
N GLY A 152 -14.68 -24.78 -3.90
CA GLY A 152 -14.51 -26.20 -4.20
C GLY A 152 -14.68 -26.55 -5.67
N GLU A 153 -15.13 -25.63 -6.52
CA GLU A 153 -15.32 -25.87 -7.95
C GLU A 153 -14.14 -25.34 -8.77
N VAL A 154 -13.65 -26.15 -9.72
CA VAL A 154 -12.59 -25.74 -10.65
C VAL A 154 -13.14 -24.70 -11.61
N VAL A 155 -12.55 -23.50 -11.59
CA VAL A 155 -12.92 -22.41 -12.49
C VAL A 155 -12.14 -22.50 -13.80
N TRP A 156 -10.80 -22.66 -13.69
CA TRP A 156 -9.92 -22.87 -14.84
C TRP A 156 -8.54 -23.41 -14.44
N ARG A 157 -7.85 -23.98 -15.41
CA ARG A 157 -6.40 -24.18 -15.38
C ARG A 157 -5.75 -23.12 -16.27
N ASP A 158 -4.64 -22.57 -15.83
CA ASP A 158 -4.00 -21.43 -16.50
C ASP A 158 -2.48 -21.58 -16.55
N TYR A 159 -1.89 -20.97 -17.59
CA TYR A 159 -0.45 -20.77 -17.77
C TYR A 159 -0.22 -19.27 -17.85
N SER A 160 0.43 -18.70 -16.86
CA SER A 160 0.57 -17.26 -16.72
C SER A 160 1.91 -16.91 -16.06
N ASP A 161 2.24 -15.62 -16.00
CA ASP A 161 3.36 -15.17 -15.18
C ASP A 161 3.05 -15.28 -13.67
N GLY A 162 1.78 -15.33 -13.29
CA GLY A 162 1.30 -15.48 -11.92
C GLY A 162 -0.17 -15.16 -11.77
N VAL A 163 -0.65 -15.19 -10.53
CA VAL A 163 -2.04 -14.86 -10.18
C VAL A 163 -2.07 -13.96 -8.94
N ILE A 164 -2.98 -12.99 -8.94
CA ILE A 164 -3.18 -12.03 -7.86
C ILE A 164 -4.61 -12.18 -7.34
N VAL A 165 -4.77 -12.26 -6.03
CA VAL A 165 -6.07 -12.14 -5.35
C VAL A 165 -6.03 -10.87 -4.50
N ALA A 166 -6.92 -9.92 -4.80
CA ALA A 166 -6.91 -8.61 -4.16
C ALA A 166 -8.24 -8.27 -3.46
N THR A 167 -8.12 -7.57 -2.35
CA THR A 167 -9.24 -6.92 -1.65
C THR A 167 -9.75 -5.69 -2.44
N PRO A 168 -10.87 -5.08 -2.05
CA PRO A 168 -11.26 -3.78 -2.60
C PRO A 168 -10.16 -2.71 -2.46
N THR A 169 -9.44 -2.68 -1.34
CA THR A 169 -8.30 -1.78 -1.13
C THR A 169 -7.19 -2.07 -2.13
N GLY A 170 -6.80 -3.33 -2.27
CA GLY A 170 -5.74 -3.81 -3.18
C GLY A 170 -6.13 -3.75 -4.66
N SER A 171 -7.45 -3.68 -4.99
CA SER A 171 -7.91 -3.56 -6.37
C SER A 171 -7.34 -2.33 -7.09
N THR A 172 -6.90 -1.32 -6.33
CA THR A 172 -6.25 -0.12 -6.85
C THR A 172 -4.72 -0.17 -6.75
N ALA A 173 -4.14 -1.28 -6.31
CA ALA A 173 -2.70 -1.51 -6.15
C ALA A 173 -2.16 -2.38 -7.32
N TYR A 174 -1.54 -3.50 -7.04
CA TYR A 174 -0.92 -4.34 -8.06
C TYR A 174 -1.95 -4.97 -9.01
N ALA A 175 -3.13 -5.34 -8.49
CA ALA A 175 -4.22 -5.87 -9.31
C ALA A 175 -4.64 -4.91 -10.43
N LEU A 176 -4.68 -3.58 -10.17
CA LEU A 176 -4.97 -2.57 -11.20
C LEU A 176 -3.93 -2.60 -12.32
N SER A 177 -2.64 -2.68 -11.98
CA SER A 177 -1.54 -2.74 -12.96
C SER A 177 -1.58 -4.01 -13.80
N ALA A 178 -2.15 -5.09 -13.26
CA ALA A 178 -2.37 -6.37 -13.96
C ALA A 178 -3.68 -6.40 -14.77
N GLY A 179 -4.41 -5.29 -14.87
CA GLY A 179 -5.65 -5.18 -15.65
C GLY A 179 -6.91 -5.58 -14.88
N GLY A 180 -6.85 -5.68 -13.56
CA GLY A 180 -8.00 -5.92 -12.69
C GLY A 180 -8.96 -4.73 -12.62
N PRO A 181 -10.25 -4.97 -12.32
CA PRO A 181 -11.22 -3.92 -12.10
C PRO A 181 -10.98 -3.21 -10.76
N ILE A 182 -11.39 -1.95 -10.67
CA ILE A 182 -11.42 -1.22 -9.41
C ILE A 182 -12.69 -1.61 -8.65
N LEU A 183 -12.51 -2.08 -7.43
CA LEU A 183 -13.61 -2.31 -6.49
C LEU A 183 -13.74 -1.11 -5.55
N LEU A 184 -14.98 -0.71 -5.27
CA LEU A 184 -15.22 0.30 -4.23
C LEU A 184 -14.86 -0.28 -2.86
N PRO A 185 -14.31 0.51 -1.91
CA PRO A 185 -13.97 0.03 -0.57
C PRO A 185 -15.11 -0.63 0.19
N SER A 186 -16.36 -0.26 -0.12
CA SER A 186 -17.57 -0.86 0.45
C SER A 186 -18.00 -2.16 -0.21
N SER A 187 -17.32 -2.59 -1.28
CA SER A 187 -17.65 -3.83 -1.98
C SER A 187 -17.31 -5.04 -1.12
N LYS A 188 -18.26 -5.97 -1.01
CA LYS A 188 -18.06 -7.25 -0.35
C LYS A 188 -17.62 -8.32 -1.36
N ALA A 189 -16.48 -8.08 -1.98
CA ALA A 189 -15.95 -8.89 -3.06
C ALA A 189 -14.42 -8.86 -3.10
N PHE A 190 -13.83 -9.90 -3.66
CA PHE A 190 -12.40 -9.96 -4.01
C PHE A 190 -12.26 -10.07 -5.52
N VAL A 191 -11.09 -9.73 -6.04
CA VAL A 191 -10.78 -9.90 -7.45
C VAL A 191 -9.61 -10.85 -7.64
N VAL A 192 -9.75 -11.79 -8.57
CA VAL A 192 -8.68 -12.69 -9.01
C VAL A 192 -8.23 -12.25 -10.39
N VAL A 193 -6.92 -12.01 -10.55
CA VAL A 193 -6.32 -11.55 -11.80
C VAL A 193 -5.19 -12.49 -12.20
N SER A 194 -5.31 -13.17 -13.34
CA SER A 194 -4.17 -13.87 -13.95
C SER A 194 -3.28 -12.85 -14.64
N VAL A 195 -1.98 -12.90 -14.38
CA VAL A 195 -1.00 -11.95 -14.92
C VAL A 195 -0.40 -12.52 -16.19
N ASN A 196 -0.58 -11.84 -17.33
CA ASN A 196 -0.06 -12.25 -18.62
C ASN A 196 -0.40 -13.72 -18.97
N SER A 197 -1.67 -14.13 -18.79
CA SER A 197 -2.12 -15.48 -19.16
C SER A 197 -1.89 -15.74 -20.65
N LEU A 198 -1.49 -16.97 -20.99
CA LEU A 198 -1.41 -17.42 -22.38
C LEU A 198 -2.80 -17.58 -23.02
N ASP A 199 -3.86 -17.73 -22.22
CA ASP A 199 -5.23 -17.72 -22.68
C ASP A 199 -5.74 -16.29 -22.84
N LEU A 200 -5.79 -15.82 -24.09
CA LEU A 200 -6.24 -14.46 -24.44
C LEU A 200 -7.69 -14.16 -24.04
N THR A 201 -8.49 -15.17 -23.73
CA THR A 201 -9.87 -15.01 -23.27
C THR A 201 -9.96 -14.81 -21.77
N ARG A 202 -8.87 -15.02 -21.03
CA ARG A 202 -8.82 -14.87 -19.58
C ARG A 202 -9.17 -13.44 -19.17
N ARG A 203 -10.13 -13.33 -18.27
CA ARG A 203 -10.57 -12.04 -17.70
C ARG A 203 -10.45 -12.10 -16.19
N PRO A 204 -10.21 -10.97 -15.53
CA PRO A 204 -10.30 -10.89 -14.08
C PRO A 204 -11.66 -11.40 -13.60
N LEU A 205 -11.64 -12.17 -12.52
CA LEU A 205 -12.84 -12.72 -11.89
C LEU A 205 -13.12 -11.97 -10.59
N VAL A 206 -14.35 -11.52 -10.41
CA VAL A 206 -14.82 -10.94 -9.14
C VAL A 206 -15.63 -12.01 -8.41
N VAL A 207 -15.27 -12.29 -7.17
CA VAL A 207 -15.90 -13.29 -6.31
C VAL A 207 -16.41 -12.66 -5.02
N SER A 208 -17.32 -13.33 -4.31
CA SER A 208 -17.75 -12.87 -2.98
C SER A 208 -16.57 -12.82 -2.01
N GLU A 209 -16.59 -11.88 -1.05
CA GLU A 209 -15.59 -11.87 0.03
C GLU A 209 -15.69 -13.10 0.95
N ASP A 210 -16.82 -13.82 0.92
CA ASP A 210 -17.03 -15.04 1.70
C ASP A 210 -16.57 -16.31 0.96
N SER A 211 -16.17 -16.19 -0.32
CA SER A 211 -15.66 -17.31 -1.11
C SER A 211 -14.32 -17.81 -0.63
N VAL A 212 -14.10 -19.10 -0.76
CA VAL A 212 -12.80 -19.75 -0.56
C VAL A 212 -12.11 -19.85 -1.91
N ILE A 213 -11.01 -19.15 -2.07
CA ILE A 213 -10.21 -19.12 -3.30
C ILE A 213 -9.00 -20.02 -3.08
N GLU A 214 -8.80 -20.97 -4.00
CA GLU A 214 -7.65 -21.85 -3.94
C GLU A 214 -6.88 -21.80 -5.26
N ILE A 215 -5.57 -21.69 -5.12
CA ILE A 215 -4.62 -21.85 -6.22
C ILE A 215 -3.95 -23.19 -5.99
N ARG A 216 -4.26 -24.18 -6.80
CA ARG A 216 -3.80 -25.58 -6.68
C ARG A 216 -2.85 -25.95 -7.81
N GLU A 217 -2.10 -27.02 -7.60
CA GLU A 217 -1.21 -27.59 -8.64
C GLU A 217 -0.22 -26.52 -9.13
N VAL A 218 0.29 -25.71 -8.18
CA VAL A 218 1.22 -24.61 -8.49
C VAL A 218 2.53 -25.22 -8.96
N SER A 219 2.89 -24.99 -10.21
CA SER A 219 4.06 -25.58 -10.83
C SER A 219 4.77 -24.60 -11.76
N SER A 220 6.10 -24.62 -11.76
CA SER A 220 6.94 -23.82 -12.64
C SER A 220 8.32 -24.48 -12.80
N ARG A 221 9.16 -23.94 -13.70
CA ARG A 221 10.56 -24.38 -13.85
C ARG A 221 11.48 -23.95 -12.70
N CYS A 222 10.99 -23.14 -11.79
CA CYS A 222 11.66 -22.71 -10.57
C CYS A 222 10.68 -22.75 -9.41
N ASP A 223 11.14 -22.53 -8.20
CA ASP A 223 10.27 -22.41 -7.04
C ASP A 223 9.20 -21.34 -7.27
N CYS A 224 8.02 -21.53 -6.68
CA CYS A 224 6.97 -20.54 -6.64
C CYS A 224 6.89 -19.88 -5.25
N GLU A 225 6.52 -18.61 -5.23
CA GLU A 225 6.42 -17.83 -4.02
C GLU A 225 5.04 -17.18 -3.92
N VAL A 226 4.55 -17.12 -2.70
CA VAL A 226 3.42 -16.27 -2.32
C VAL A 226 3.98 -14.97 -1.77
N VAL A 227 3.49 -13.85 -2.30
CA VAL A 227 3.87 -12.51 -1.91
C VAL A 227 2.65 -11.81 -1.31
N VAL A 228 2.74 -11.44 -0.02
CA VAL A 228 1.68 -10.74 0.71
C VAL A 228 2.01 -9.24 0.73
N ASP A 229 1.10 -8.42 0.20
CA ASP A 229 1.22 -6.95 0.12
C ASP A 229 2.60 -6.47 -0.38
N GLY A 230 3.18 -7.18 -1.34
CA GLY A 230 4.45 -6.85 -1.95
C GLY A 230 5.70 -6.98 -1.06
N SER A 231 5.54 -7.30 0.23
CA SER A 231 6.60 -7.22 1.24
C SER A 231 7.02 -8.55 1.86
N HIS A 232 6.09 -9.46 2.12
CA HIS A 232 6.37 -10.76 2.73
C HIS A 232 6.35 -11.86 1.66
N ARG A 233 7.38 -12.69 1.66
CA ARG A 233 7.54 -13.77 0.68
C ARG A 233 7.65 -15.11 1.37
N PHE A 234 6.90 -16.08 0.85
CA PHE A 234 6.86 -17.44 1.36
C PHE A 234 6.94 -18.41 0.19
N LYS A 235 7.72 -19.47 0.34
CA LYS A 235 7.73 -20.56 -0.64
C LYS A 235 6.39 -21.31 -0.58
N VAL A 236 5.88 -21.72 -1.75
CA VAL A 236 4.75 -22.61 -1.89
C VAL A 236 5.14 -23.78 -2.77
N GLU A 237 4.66 -25.00 -2.42
CA GLU A 237 4.97 -26.23 -3.16
C GLU A 237 3.82 -26.65 -4.06
N ASP A 238 2.58 -26.58 -3.58
CA ASP A 238 1.42 -27.09 -4.31
C ASP A 238 0.18 -26.21 -4.21
N ARG A 239 -0.15 -25.73 -3.01
CA ARG A 239 -1.48 -25.16 -2.74
C ARG A 239 -1.46 -23.90 -1.91
N VAL A 240 -2.19 -22.89 -2.38
CA VAL A 240 -2.48 -21.67 -1.64
C VAL A 240 -3.99 -21.58 -1.42
N VAL A 241 -4.43 -21.40 -0.18
CA VAL A 241 -5.83 -21.17 0.17
C VAL A 241 -5.98 -19.76 0.70
N ILE A 242 -6.86 -18.99 0.09
CA ILE A 242 -7.08 -17.57 0.40
C ILE A 242 -8.55 -17.40 0.79
N ARG A 243 -8.78 -16.71 1.91
CA ARG A 243 -10.11 -16.44 2.45
C ARG A 243 -10.16 -15.03 3.02
N ARG A 244 -11.35 -14.55 3.30
CA ARG A 244 -11.52 -13.38 4.16
C ARG A 244 -10.93 -13.66 5.54
N ALA A 245 -10.11 -12.76 6.07
CA ALA A 245 -9.63 -12.84 7.44
C ALA A 245 -10.79 -12.61 8.42
N GLU A 246 -10.76 -13.31 9.56
CA GLU A 246 -11.80 -13.16 10.60
C GLU A 246 -11.87 -11.74 11.16
N ARG A 247 -10.73 -11.09 11.27
CA ARG A 247 -10.62 -9.72 11.78
C ARG A 247 -10.39 -8.73 10.64
N PRO A 248 -11.30 -7.74 10.43
CA PRO A 248 -11.08 -6.66 9.48
C PRO A 248 -9.96 -5.74 9.96
N ALA A 249 -9.40 -4.92 9.09
CA ALA A 249 -8.64 -3.75 9.49
C ALA A 249 -9.62 -2.60 9.80
N LEU A 250 -9.30 -1.78 10.80
CA LEU A 250 -10.11 -0.64 11.22
C LEU A 250 -9.40 0.66 10.84
N PHE A 251 -10.05 1.49 10.05
CA PHE A 251 -9.49 2.79 9.65
C PHE A 251 -10.33 3.95 10.17
N VAL A 252 -9.69 4.88 10.86
CA VAL A 252 -10.31 6.14 11.23
C VAL A 252 -10.41 7.03 9.99
N ARG A 253 -11.62 7.51 9.70
CA ARG A 253 -11.95 8.39 8.58
C ARG A 253 -12.56 9.68 9.09
N LEU A 254 -12.01 10.81 8.66
CA LEU A 254 -12.41 12.16 9.08
C LEU A 254 -13.49 12.76 8.18
N SER A 255 -13.73 12.16 7.02
CA SER A 255 -14.75 12.61 6.07
C SER A 255 -15.81 11.54 5.84
N ARG A 256 -17.08 11.97 5.66
CA ARG A 256 -18.19 11.07 5.34
C ARG A 256 -18.34 10.89 3.82
N GLY A 257 -17.96 9.69 3.32
CA GLY A 257 -18.53 9.09 2.10
C GLY A 257 -18.22 9.70 0.72
N SER A 258 -18.06 11.01 0.55
CA SER A 258 -17.91 11.61 -0.78
C SER A 258 -16.49 11.54 -1.37
N ASP A 259 -15.49 11.29 -0.54
CA ASP A 259 -14.07 11.29 -0.96
C ASP A 259 -13.61 10.00 -1.65
N THR A 260 -14.32 8.89 -1.49
CA THR A 260 -13.90 7.61 -2.07
C THR A 260 -13.83 7.66 -3.59
N ALA A 261 -14.87 8.15 -4.24
CA ALA A 261 -14.89 8.31 -5.69
C ALA A 261 -13.82 9.30 -6.16
N ARG A 262 -13.60 10.38 -5.42
CA ARG A 262 -12.57 11.38 -5.70
C ARG A 262 -11.16 10.80 -5.53
N ARG A 263 -10.91 10.02 -4.48
CA ARG A 263 -9.63 9.31 -4.25
C ARG A 263 -9.36 8.29 -5.36
N ILE A 264 -10.38 7.52 -5.78
CA ILE A 264 -10.27 6.58 -6.91
C ILE A 264 -9.99 7.34 -8.20
N ALA A 265 -10.74 8.39 -8.50
CA ALA A 265 -10.54 9.20 -9.70
C ALA A 265 -9.12 9.79 -9.76
N LYS A 266 -8.62 10.34 -8.64
CA LYS A 266 -7.25 10.86 -8.53
C LYS A 266 -6.21 9.75 -8.79
N LYS A 267 -6.40 8.55 -8.24
CA LYS A 267 -5.48 7.42 -8.45
C LYS A 267 -5.51 6.87 -9.87
N VAL A 268 -6.70 6.76 -10.48
CA VAL A 268 -6.86 6.35 -11.88
C VAL A 268 -6.23 7.38 -12.83
N MET A 269 -6.43 8.67 -12.55
CA MET A 269 -5.84 9.76 -13.32
C MET A 269 -4.30 9.74 -13.23
N LEU A 270 -3.75 9.56 -12.03
CA LEU A 270 -2.32 9.40 -11.81
C LEU A 270 -1.77 8.15 -12.52
N ALA A 271 -2.46 7.01 -12.43
CA ALA A 271 -2.08 5.78 -13.12
C ALA A 271 -2.09 5.96 -14.65
N LYS A 272 -3.07 6.68 -15.20
CA LYS A 272 -3.14 7.00 -16.63
C LYS A 272 -2.00 7.91 -17.07
N GLU A 273 -1.71 8.96 -16.32
CA GLU A 273 -0.57 9.84 -16.56
C GLU A 273 0.76 9.10 -16.53
N LEU A 274 0.91 8.16 -15.57
CA LEU A 274 2.07 7.29 -15.50
C LEU A 274 2.17 6.36 -16.73
N MET A 275 1.05 5.82 -17.24
CA MET A 275 1.06 4.96 -18.43
C MET A 275 1.61 5.67 -19.67
N ASP A 276 1.27 6.93 -19.85
CA ASP A 276 1.68 7.75 -21.01
C ASP A 276 3.11 8.33 -20.90
N MET A 277 3.83 8.01 -19.82
CA MET A 277 5.20 8.48 -19.63
C MET A 277 6.25 7.49 -20.16
N PRO A 278 7.39 8.01 -20.68
CA PRO A 278 8.52 7.18 -21.02
C PRO A 278 9.01 6.34 -19.83
N PRO A 279 9.50 5.11 -20.05
CA PRO A 279 10.01 4.25 -18.96
C PRO A 279 11.07 4.93 -18.09
N SER A 280 11.92 5.77 -18.68
CA SER A 280 12.94 6.54 -17.95
C SER A 280 12.34 7.55 -16.96
N ALA A 281 11.21 8.20 -17.32
CA ALA A 281 10.52 9.13 -16.44
C ALA A 281 9.86 8.38 -15.28
N LYS A 282 9.22 7.25 -15.57
CA LYS A 282 8.63 6.37 -14.53
C LYS A 282 9.69 5.90 -13.52
N LEU A 283 10.85 5.45 -14.01
CA LEU A 283 11.95 5.01 -13.16
C LEU A 283 12.46 6.13 -12.25
N ILE A 284 12.67 7.34 -12.81
CA ILE A 284 13.16 8.49 -12.04
C ILE A 284 12.13 8.92 -10.99
N LEU A 285 10.85 9.00 -11.35
CA LEU A 285 9.78 9.32 -10.40
C LEU A 285 9.78 8.30 -9.23
N LYS A 286 9.88 7.02 -9.56
CA LYS A 286 9.90 5.94 -8.57
C LYS A 286 11.10 6.03 -7.61
N ILE A 287 12.27 6.38 -8.12
CA ILE A 287 13.48 6.56 -7.30
C ILE A 287 13.33 7.78 -6.39
N LEU A 288 12.77 8.89 -6.89
CA LEU A 288 12.51 10.07 -6.08
C LEU A 288 11.45 9.82 -4.99
N GLU A 289 10.43 9.02 -5.28
CA GLU A 289 9.45 8.56 -4.28
C GLU A 289 10.10 7.70 -3.18
N TYR A 290 11.05 6.84 -3.56
CA TYR A 290 11.67 5.88 -2.65
C TYR A 290 12.76 6.46 -1.77
N GLU A 291 13.61 7.31 -2.36
CA GLU A 291 14.83 7.79 -1.72
C GLU A 291 14.74 9.26 -1.26
N GLY A 292 13.66 9.94 -1.66
CA GLY A 292 13.46 11.36 -1.36
C GLY A 292 14.21 12.29 -2.32
N PRO A 293 14.47 13.53 -1.93
CA PRO A 293 15.10 14.52 -2.79
C PRO A 293 16.52 14.13 -3.21
N LEU A 294 16.80 14.15 -4.53
CA LEU A 294 18.07 13.77 -5.13
C LEU A 294 18.56 14.84 -6.11
N THR A 295 19.90 14.97 -6.24
CA THR A 295 20.49 15.78 -7.33
C THR A 295 20.43 15.01 -8.64
N GLN A 296 20.54 15.72 -9.77
CA GLN A 296 20.62 15.07 -11.08
C GLN A 296 21.78 14.07 -11.14
N LYS A 297 22.90 14.35 -10.47
CA LYS A 297 24.07 13.47 -10.40
C LYS A 297 23.76 12.17 -9.66
N ASP A 298 23.02 12.25 -8.54
CA ASP A 298 22.60 11.09 -7.77
C ASP A 298 21.62 10.23 -8.57
N ILE A 299 20.67 10.88 -9.27
CA ILE A 299 19.71 10.19 -10.15
C ILE A 299 20.45 9.42 -11.25
N ILE A 300 21.44 10.03 -11.90
CA ILE A 300 22.25 9.36 -12.93
C ILE A 300 22.99 8.14 -12.33
N ALA A 301 23.62 8.32 -11.16
CA ALA A 301 24.35 7.24 -10.50
C ALA A 301 23.44 6.05 -10.11
N LYS A 302 22.21 6.34 -9.68
CA LYS A 302 21.24 5.31 -9.23
C LYS A 302 20.49 4.64 -10.37
N THR A 303 20.16 5.40 -11.43
CA THR A 303 19.41 4.86 -12.57
C THR A 303 20.27 4.19 -13.62
N LEU A 304 21.56 4.51 -13.63
CA LEU A 304 22.52 4.16 -14.70
C LEU A 304 22.05 4.65 -16.09
N LEU A 305 21.12 5.60 -16.15
CA LEU A 305 20.66 6.19 -17.40
C LEU A 305 21.64 7.25 -17.91
N PRO A 306 21.75 7.41 -19.24
CA PRO A 306 22.55 8.50 -19.83
C PRO A 306 22.10 9.87 -19.31
N PRO A 307 23.03 10.84 -19.08
CA PRO A 307 22.70 12.17 -18.58
C PRO A 307 21.65 12.93 -19.39
N ARG A 308 21.63 12.71 -20.72
CA ARG A 308 20.64 13.30 -21.62
C ARG A 308 19.24 12.73 -21.37
N THR A 309 19.15 11.42 -21.13
CA THR A 309 17.89 10.74 -20.83
C THR A 309 17.32 11.20 -19.49
N VAL A 310 18.19 11.34 -18.47
CA VAL A 310 17.78 11.84 -17.14
C VAL A 310 17.24 13.27 -17.24
N ARG A 311 17.95 14.17 -17.95
CA ARG A 311 17.49 15.56 -18.15
C ARG A 311 16.14 15.62 -18.86
N HIS A 312 15.97 14.84 -19.92
CA HIS A 312 14.70 14.79 -20.66
C HIS A 312 13.56 14.26 -19.80
N ALA A 313 13.80 13.18 -19.06
CA ALA A 313 12.82 12.61 -18.16
C ALA A 313 12.42 13.58 -17.03
N LEU A 314 13.39 14.25 -16.39
CA LEU A 314 13.12 15.29 -15.39
C LEU A 314 12.32 16.47 -15.98
N SER A 315 12.62 16.89 -17.22
CA SER A 315 11.83 17.90 -17.91
C SER A 315 10.37 17.50 -18.11
N ILE A 316 10.12 16.23 -18.48
CA ILE A 316 8.76 15.69 -18.61
C ILE A 316 8.06 15.68 -17.25
N LEU A 317 8.72 15.19 -16.20
CA LEU A 317 8.16 15.13 -14.86
C LEU A 317 7.82 16.52 -14.30
N MET A 318 8.69 17.50 -14.52
CA MET A 318 8.45 18.89 -14.12
C MET A 318 7.33 19.55 -14.94
N SER A 319 7.27 19.31 -16.25
CA SER A 319 6.19 19.87 -17.10
C SER A 319 4.81 19.31 -16.75
N ARG A 320 4.75 18.13 -16.12
CA ARG A 320 3.52 17.50 -15.61
C ARG A 320 3.24 17.80 -14.14
N GLY A 321 4.07 18.64 -13.49
CA GLY A 321 3.90 18.99 -12.09
C GLY A 321 4.17 17.85 -11.10
N LEU A 322 4.79 16.74 -11.55
CA LEU A 322 5.06 15.56 -10.70
C LEU A 322 6.36 15.69 -9.92
N VAL A 323 7.28 16.52 -10.38
CA VAL A 323 8.57 16.77 -9.74
C VAL A 323 8.85 18.26 -9.72
N HIS A 324 9.29 18.77 -8.60
CA HIS A 324 9.81 20.12 -8.43
C HIS A 324 11.32 20.10 -8.26
N LYS A 325 11.93 21.26 -8.43
CA LYS A 325 13.35 21.46 -8.17
C LYS A 325 13.58 22.70 -7.31
N GLN A 326 14.61 22.63 -6.49
CA GLN A 326 15.11 23.76 -5.72
C GLN A 326 16.63 23.79 -5.75
N PRO A 327 17.27 24.98 -5.67
CA PRO A 327 18.72 25.08 -5.58
C PRO A 327 19.25 24.34 -4.35
N LEU A 328 20.36 23.61 -4.49
CA LEU A 328 21.02 22.98 -3.35
C LEU A 328 21.75 24.05 -2.52
N LEU A 329 21.40 24.21 -1.25
CA LEU A 329 21.96 25.23 -0.35
C LEU A 329 23.50 25.18 -0.21
N ARG A 330 24.11 24.01 -0.42
CA ARG A 330 25.57 23.81 -0.32
C ARG A 330 26.33 24.04 -1.64
N ASP A 331 25.63 23.98 -2.78
CA ASP A 331 26.19 24.19 -4.11
C ASP A 331 25.10 24.72 -5.04
N ALA A 332 25.05 26.03 -5.21
CA ALA A 332 24.05 26.72 -6.04
C ALA A 332 24.11 26.35 -7.56
N ARG A 333 25.09 25.54 -7.98
CA ARG A 333 25.19 25.02 -9.35
C ARG A 333 24.40 23.70 -9.53
N GLN A 334 23.87 23.14 -8.44
CA GLN A 334 23.11 21.91 -8.48
C GLN A 334 21.68 22.16 -8.01
N ASP A 335 20.73 21.56 -8.70
CA ASP A 335 19.34 21.51 -8.28
C ASP A 335 19.06 20.19 -7.56
N LEU A 336 18.25 20.25 -6.51
CA LEU A 336 17.68 19.13 -5.81
C LEU A 336 16.27 18.89 -6.35
N TYR A 337 16.00 17.71 -6.86
CA TYR A 337 14.70 17.30 -7.40
C TYR A 337 13.94 16.50 -6.37
N TYR A 338 12.66 16.79 -6.22
CA TYR A 338 11.76 16.10 -5.28
C TYR A 338 10.36 15.94 -5.89
N VAL A 339 9.63 14.94 -5.43
CA VAL A 339 8.27 14.67 -5.89
C VAL A 339 7.36 15.81 -5.44
N ALA A 340 6.52 16.31 -6.35
CA ALA A 340 5.53 17.33 -6.02
C ALA A 340 4.55 16.81 -4.98
N THR A 341 4.42 17.52 -3.88
CA THR A 341 3.52 17.16 -2.78
C THR A 341 2.07 17.56 -3.01
N GLU A 342 1.81 18.37 -4.05
CA GLU A 342 0.46 18.81 -4.42
C GLU A 342 0.29 18.72 -5.94
N LEU A 343 -0.72 17.99 -6.37
CA LEU A 343 -1.39 18.24 -7.63
C LEU A 343 -2.52 19.23 -7.30
N GLU A 344 -2.32 20.52 -7.64
CA GLU A 344 -3.37 21.52 -7.65
C GLU A 344 -4.56 21.10 -8.51
#